data_a097c722374bdd011dc7bed76c31ca77
#
_entry.id   a097c722374bdd011dc7bed76c31ca77
#
_cell.length_a   1.000
_cell.length_b   1.000
_cell.length_c   1.000
_cell.angle_alpha   90.00
_cell.angle_beta   90.00
_cell.angle_gamma   90.00
#
_symmetry.space_group_name_H-M   'P 1'
#
loop_
_entity.id
_entity.type
_entity.pdbx_description
1 polymer ?
#
loop_
_entity_poly.entity_id
_entity_poly.type
_entity_poly.pdbx_seq_one_letter_code
_entity_poly.pdbx_strand_id
1 'polypeptide(L)'
;MSNVKLDPLDQMVADYSLVTNGYSGKAPNNPYPMLAEKRLKCPVMHGDILLENMIPSMADYMMTGRPTISLFRYKDIHAVLMNPKDWLSYIVGDGFGAAVDNMLLTAMDGEEHDKFRATLQKPFMRSEIRKLVETMIRPVAVDEFIDRLRPNGKADL
;
A
#
# COMPACT_ATOMS: atom_id res chain seq x y z
N MET A 1 -5.53 -7.21 37.46
CA MET A 1 -5.73 -6.81 36.06
C MET A 1 -6.13 -8.04 35.30
N SER A 2 -7.40 -8.15 34.90
CA SER A 2 -7.95 -9.30 34.20
C SER A 2 -7.37 -9.35 32.77
N ASN A 3 -6.66 -10.42 32.43
CA ASN A 3 -6.29 -10.75 31.07
C ASN A 3 -7.58 -11.02 30.27
N VAL A 4 -8.18 -10.00 29.71
CA VAL A 4 -9.24 -10.16 28.72
C VAL A 4 -8.55 -10.71 27.46
N LYS A 5 -8.87 -11.97 27.15
CA LYS A 5 -8.42 -12.57 25.89
C LYS A 5 -9.17 -11.86 24.77
N LEU A 6 -8.47 -11.12 23.93
CA LEU A 6 -9.05 -10.48 22.76
C LEU A 6 -9.58 -11.55 21.79
N ASP A 7 -10.65 -11.23 21.10
CA ASP A 7 -11.11 -11.97 19.92
C ASP A 7 -9.95 -12.06 18.89
N PRO A 8 -9.82 -13.14 18.10
CA PRO A 8 -8.77 -13.26 17.10
C PRO A 8 -8.71 -12.08 16.11
N LEU A 9 -9.85 -11.48 15.76
CA LEU A 9 -9.90 -10.29 14.90
C LEU A 9 -9.35 -9.06 15.63
N ASP A 10 -9.76 -8.85 16.89
CA ASP A 10 -9.27 -7.74 17.70
C ASP A 10 -7.77 -7.87 17.97
N GLN A 11 -7.26 -9.11 18.13
CA GLN A 11 -5.83 -9.36 18.27
C GLN A 11 -5.09 -9.01 16.98
N MET A 12 -5.62 -9.39 15.81
CA MET A 12 -5.02 -9.08 14.52
C MET A 12 -4.98 -7.56 14.26
N VAL A 13 -6.04 -6.83 14.63
CA VAL A 13 -6.09 -5.37 14.53
C VAL A 13 -5.08 -4.72 15.47
N ALA A 14 -4.95 -5.23 16.71
CA ALA A 14 -3.97 -4.75 17.68
C ALA A 14 -2.53 -5.00 17.19
N ASP A 15 -2.25 -6.17 16.62
CA ASP A 15 -0.95 -6.53 16.07
C ASP A 15 -0.61 -5.66 14.83
N TYR A 16 -1.58 -5.42 13.96
CA TYR A 16 -1.41 -4.50 12.82
C TYR A 16 -1.15 -3.07 13.28
N SER A 17 -1.87 -2.61 14.29
CA SER A 17 -1.68 -1.28 14.89
C SER A 17 -0.29 -1.12 15.52
N LEU A 18 0.24 -2.16 16.16
CA LEU A 18 1.62 -2.18 16.67
C LEU A 18 2.65 -2.07 15.54
N VAL A 19 2.45 -2.79 14.43
CA VAL A 19 3.33 -2.71 13.26
C VAL A 19 3.26 -1.32 12.64
N THR A 20 2.08 -0.79 12.39
CA THR A 20 1.90 0.54 11.79
C THR A 20 2.42 1.65 12.70
N ASN A 21 2.18 1.60 14.00
CA ASN A 21 2.73 2.54 14.96
C ASN A 21 4.25 2.39 15.12
N GLY A 22 4.79 1.18 15.01
CA GLY A 22 6.22 0.94 14.97
C GLY A 22 6.90 1.61 13.78
N TYR A 23 6.28 1.56 12.62
CA TYR A 23 6.74 2.27 11.42
C TYR A 23 6.50 3.77 11.51
N SER A 24 5.32 4.20 11.95
CA SER A 24 4.93 5.61 12.05
C SER A 24 5.53 6.33 13.26
N GLY A 25 5.99 5.61 14.28
CA GLY A 25 6.63 6.22 15.47
C GLY A 25 7.90 7.00 15.17
N LYS A 26 8.51 6.84 13.99
CA LYS A 26 9.65 7.61 13.50
C LYS A 26 9.29 8.56 12.35
N ALA A 27 8.12 8.41 11.76
CA ALA A 27 7.65 9.35 10.75
C ALA A 27 7.27 10.69 11.41
N PRO A 28 7.56 11.84 10.77
CA PRO A 28 7.08 13.11 11.26
C PRO A 28 5.54 13.10 11.30
N ASN A 29 4.95 13.58 12.38
CA ASN A 29 3.48 13.64 12.54
C ASN A 29 2.78 14.35 11.38
N ASN A 30 3.49 15.24 10.67
CA ASN A 30 3.03 15.90 9.47
C ASN A 30 4.17 15.94 8.44
N PRO A 31 4.21 15.03 7.45
CA PRO A 31 5.26 15.01 6.43
C PRO A 31 5.08 16.08 5.34
N TYR A 32 3.90 16.69 5.23
CA TYR A 32 3.56 17.57 4.11
C TYR A 32 4.44 18.81 3.96
N PRO A 33 4.87 19.53 5.01
CA PRO A 33 5.79 20.67 4.88
C PRO A 33 7.13 20.28 4.27
N MET A 34 7.72 19.18 4.75
CA MET A 34 8.97 18.63 4.21
C MET A 34 8.81 18.23 2.73
N LEU A 35 7.75 17.51 2.40
CA LEU A 35 7.48 17.11 1.02
C LEU A 35 7.21 18.32 0.11
N ALA A 36 6.60 19.39 0.62
CA ALA A 36 6.41 20.64 -0.10
C ALA A 36 7.75 21.32 -0.42
N GLU A 37 8.66 21.36 0.54
CA GLU A 37 10.01 21.88 0.35
C GLU A 37 10.79 21.06 -0.70
N LYS A 38 10.78 19.73 -0.61
CA LYS A 38 11.41 18.85 -1.60
C LYS A 38 10.85 19.08 -3.00
N ARG A 39 9.52 19.23 -3.15
CA ARG A 39 8.89 19.56 -4.45
C ARG A 39 9.44 20.84 -5.09
N LEU A 40 9.77 21.84 -4.27
CA LEU A 40 10.28 23.13 -4.76
C LEU A 40 11.77 23.10 -5.04
N LYS A 41 12.56 22.55 -4.14
CA LYS A 41 14.03 22.65 -4.17
C LYS A 41 14.71 21.47 -4.87
N CYS A 42 14.21 20.26 -4.67
CA CYS A 42 14.82 19.03 -5.19
C CYS A 42 13.73 18.02 -5.60
N PRO A 43 13.01 18.28 -6.70
CA PRO A 43 11.87 17.45 -7.11
C PRO A 43 12.22 16.03 -7.55
N VAL A 44 13.48 15.80 -7.89
CA VAL A 44 14.07 14.49 -8.17
C VAL A 44 15.33 14.38 -7.31
N MET A 45 15.30 13.47 -6.36
CA MET A 45 16.37 13.28 -5.38
C MET A 45 17.01 11.90 -5.59
N HIS A 46 18.34 11.86 -5.64
CA HIS A 46 19.06 10.59 -5.54
C HIS A 46 19.05 10.11 -4.09
N GLY A 47 18.59 8.91 -3.88
CA GLY A 47 18.42 8.32 -2.57
C GLY A 47 16.95 8.12 -2.18
N ASP A 48 16.76 7.48 -1.05
CA ASP A 48 15.45 7.18 -0.47
C ASP A 48 15.10 8.20 0.61
N ILE A 49 13.98 8.91 0.41
CA ILE A 49 13.49 9.92 1.36
C ILE A 49 13.19 9.34 2.74
N LEU A 50 12.79 8.07 2.82
CA LEU A 50 12.53 7.42 4.09
C LEU A 50 13.83 7.23 4.88
N LEU A 51 14.87 6.72 4.23
CA LEU A 51 16.19 6.54 4.84
C LEU A 51 16.83 7.87 5.22
N GLU A 52 16.67 8.92 4.40
CA GLU A 52 17.12 10.28 4.74
C GLU A 52 16.53 10.76 6.06
N ASN A 53 15.31 10.32 6.37
CA ASN A 53 14.61 10.66 7.60
C ASN A 53 14.69 9.55 8.68
N MET A 54 15.62 8.61 8.54
CA MET A 54 15.81 7.49 9.48
C MET A 54 14.56 6.60 9.64
N ILE A 55 13.73 6.53 8.61
CA ILE A 55 12.56 5.68 8.56
C ILE A 55 12.96 4.42 7.77
N PRO A 56 12.68 3.21 8.29
CA PRO A 56 12.92 1.98 7.55
C PRO A 56 12.22 1.99 6.19
N SER A 57 12.92 1.60 5.14
CA SER A 57 12.41 1.59 3.78
C SER A 57 12.35 0.18 3.23
N MET A 58 11.22 -0.15 2.60
CA MET A 58 11.09 -1.40 1.86
C MET A 58 12.05 -1.44 0.67
N ALA A 59 12.36 -0.30 0.08
CA ALA A 59 13.32 -0.22 -1.01
C ALA A 59 14.74 -0.61 -0.57
N ASP A 60 15.15 -0.22 0.63
CA ASP A 60 16.44 -0.63 1.20
C ASP A 60 16.49 -2.14 1.44
N TYR A 61 15.43 -2.69 2.00
CA TYR A 61 15.32 -4.12 2.29
C TYR A 61 15.29 -4.98 1.02
N MET A 62 14.53 -4.57 0.00
CA MET A 62 14.28 -5.35 -1.21
C MET A 62 15.32 -5.10 -2.31
N MET A 63 16.00 -3.96 -2.29
CA MET A 63 16.83 -3.47 -3.39
C MET A 63 18.25 -3.17 -2.98
N THR A 64 18.78 -3.93 -2.04
CA THR A 64 20.13 -3.74 -1.48
C THR A 64 21.17 -3.53 -2.58
N GLY A 65 21.86 -2.40 -2.52
CA GLY A 65 22.94 -2.05 -3.47
C GLY A 65 22.47 -1.45 -4.80
N ARG A 66 21.17 -1.25 -5.03
CA ARG A 66 20.67 -0.57 -6.23
C ARG A 66 20.44 0.93 -5.96
N PRO A 67 20.74 1.80 -6.93
CA PRO A 67 20.47 3.23 -6.78
C PRO A 67 18.97 3.50 -6.70
N THR A 68 18.57 4.29 -5.72
CA THR A 68 17.18 4.70 -5.50
C THR A 68 17.01 6.15 -5.90
N ILE A 69 15.84 6.51 -6.43
CA ILE A 69 15.47 7.88 -6.78
C ILE A 69 14.09 8.16 -6.18
N SER A 70 13.99 9.25 -5.44
CA SER A 70 12.71 9.73 -4.89
C SER A 70 12.15 10.87 -5.74
N LEU A 71 10.87 10.76 -6.14
CA LEU A 71 10.15 11.74 -6.95
C LEU A 71 9.09 12.45 -6.11
N PHE A 72 8.99 13.78 -6.21
CA PHE A 72 8.10 14.57 -5.37
C PHE A 72 7.03 15.37 -6.15
N ARG A 73 7.13 15.51 -7.47
CA ARG A 73 6.12 16.20 -8.28
C ARG A 73 5.17 15.20 -8.94
N TYR A 74 3.90 15.52 -8.91
CA TYR A 74 2.87 14.70 -9.56
C TYR A 74 3.20 14.38 -11.02
N LYS A 75 3.62 15.39 -11.81
CA LYS A 75 3.94 15.20 -13.23
C LYS A 75 5.06 14.18 -13.45
N ASP A 76 6.07 14.18 -12.58
CA ASP A 76 7.24 13.30 -12.71
C ASP A 76 6.85 11.85 -12.30
N ILE A 77 6.09 11.71 -11.20
CA ILE A 77 5.52 10.44 -10.77
C ILE A 77 4.58 9.87 -11.84
N HIS A 78 3.69 10.70 -12.37
CA HIS A 78 2.76 10.30 -13.42
C HIS A 78 3.50 9.84 -14.69
N ALA A 79 4.54 10.57 -15.11
CA ALA A 79 5.34 10.20 -16.27
C ALA A 79 6.03 8.83 -16.11
N VAL A 80 6.55 8.54 -14.93
CA VAL A 80 7.14 7.22 -14.60
C VAL A 80 6.06 6.13 -14.64
N LEU A 81 4.95 6.31 -13.94
CA LEU A 81 3.88 5.31 -13.85
C LEU A 81 3.19 5.02 -15.20
N MET A 82 3.18 5.99 -16.11
CA MET A 82 2.58 5.85 -17.44
C MET A 82 3.57 5.35 -18.51
N ASN A 83 4.80 5.03 -18.13
CA ASN A 83 5.80 4.54 -19.06
C ASN A 83 6.35 3.15 -18.63
N PRO A 84 5.56 2.08 -18.81
CA PRO A 84 5.94 0.73 -18.42
C PRO A 84 7.06 0.12 -19.30
N LYS A 85 7.50 0.81 -20.35
CA LYS A 85 8.61 0.35 -21.18
C LYS A 85 9.97 0.61 -20.54
N ASP A 86 10.11 1.77 -19.90
CA ASP A 86 11.37 2.21 -19.29
C ASP A 86 11.39 1.98 -17.78
N TRP A 87 10.21 1.88 -17.15
CA TRP A 87 10.05 1.73 -15.71
C TRP A 87 9.32 0.42 -15.40
N LEU A 88 10.10 -0.61 -15.11
CA LEU A 88 9.60 -1.96 -14.93
C LEU A 88 9.25 -2.24 -13.46
N SER A 89 8.23 -3.04 -13.25
CA SER A 89 7.73 -3.44 -11.94
C SER A 89 8.38 -4.73 -11.41
N TYR A 90 9.07 -5.50 -12.27
CA TYR A 90 9.62 -6.81 -11.93
C TYR A 90 10.53 -6.80 -10.69
N ILE A 91 11.09 -5.64 -10.36
CA ILE A 91 11.94 -5.46 -9.18
C ILE A 91 11.22 -5.79 -7.86
N VAL A 92 9.89 -5.65 -7.83
CA VAL A 92 9.06 -6.09 -6.70
C VAL A 92 9.14 -7.62 -6.54
N GLY A 93 9.35 -8.32 -7.66
CA GLY A 93 9.56 -9.77 -7.70
C GLY A 93 10.84 -10.23 -7.01
N ASP A 94 11.91 -9.46 -7.10
CA ASP A 94 13.21 -9.80 -6.50
C ASP A 94 13.17 -9.82 -4.95
N GLY A 95 12.20 -9.14 -4.35
CA GLY A 95 11.98 -9.13 -2.91
C GLY A 95 10.76 -9.95 -2.50
N PHE A 96 9.65 -9.27 -2.27
CA PHE A 96 8.42 -9.90 -1.79
C PHE A 96 7.81 -10.89 -2.81
N GLY A 97 8.00 -10.65 -4.09
CA GLY A 97 7.51 -11.54 -5.15
C GLY A 97 8.08 -12.94 -5.08
N ALA A 98 9.35 -13.08 -4.70
CA ALA A 98 10.01 -14.38 -4.56
C ALA A 98 9.33 -15.28 -3.51
N ALA A 99 8.72 -14.69 -2.48
CA ALA A 99 7.99 -15.44 -1.45
C ALA A 99 6.65 -16.03 -1.93
N VAL A 100 6.15 -15.58 -3.09
CA VAL A 100 4.87 -15.99 -3.68
C VAL A 100 5.04 -16.43 -5.15
N ASP A 101 6.18 -16.99 -5.51
CA ASP A 101 6.54 -17.46 -6.86
C ASP A 101 6.31 -16.41 -7.96
N ASN A 102 6.53 -15.14 -7.65
CA ASN A 102 6.29 -13.99 -8.53
C ASN A 102 4.84 -13.89 -9.07
N MET A 103 3.88 -14.51 -8.41
CA MET A 103 2.46 -14.45 -8.79
C MET A 103 1.76 -13.15 -8.38
N LEU A 104 2.51 -12.06 -8.24
CA LEU A 104 1.97 -10.73 -7.96
C LEU A 104 1.82 -9.95 -9.25
N LEU A 105 0.60 -9.51 -9.55
CA LEU A 105 0.33 -8.66 -10.71
C LEU A 105 1.20 -7.39 -10.72
N THR A 106 1.52 -6.86 -9.53
CA THR A 106 2.38 -5.69 -9.34
C THR A 106 3.88 -5.95 -9.58
N ALA A 107 4.27 -7.21 -9.75
CA ALA A 107 5.64 -7.63 -10.06
C ALA A 107 5.80 -8.10 -11.51
N MET A 108 4.72 -8.05 -12.30
CA MET A 108 4.70 -8.46 -13.69
C MET A 108 4.82 -7.26 -14.60
N ASP A 109 5.41 -7.47 -15.78
CA ASP A 109 5.53 -6.46 -16.84
C ASP A 109 5.15 -7.03 -18.21
N GLY A 110 4.87 -6.15 -19.18
CA GLY A 110 4.65 -6.49 -20.57
C GLY A 110 3.42 -7.38 -20.82
N GLU A 111 3.52 -8.29 -21.79
CA GLU A 111 2.40 -9.13 -22.24
C GLU A 111 1.85 -10.06 -21.15
N GLU A 112 2.70 -10.52 -20.27
CA GLU A 112 2.28 -11.38 -19.15
C GLU A 112 1.38 -10.62 -18.20
N HIS A 113 1.81 -9.42 -17.76
CA HIS A 113 0.98 -8.51 -16.97
C HIS A 113 -0.37 -8.26 -17.64
N ASP A 114 -0.38 -7.95 -18.93
CA ASP A 114 -1.59 -7.60 -19.65
C ASP A 114 -2.58 -8.77 -19.73
N LYS A 115 -2.10 -10.00 -19.94
CA LYS A 115 -2.94 -11.22 -19.93
C LYS A 115 -3.57 -11.45 -18.55
N PHE A 116 -2.79 -11.42 -17.49
CA PHE A 116 -3.31 -11.62 -16.12
C PHE A 116 -4.27 -10.51 -15.74
N ARG A 117 -3.90 -9.25 -15.98
CA ARG A 117 -4.74 -8.10 -15.71
C ARG A 117 -6.08 -8.16 -16.44
N ALA A 118 -6.08 -8.48 -17.74
CA ALA A 118 -7.31 -8.60 -18.53
C ALA A 118 -8.27 -9.65 -17.97
N THR A 119 -7.73 -10.74 -17.42
CA THR A 119 -8.54 -11.79 -16.79
C THR A 119 -9.08 -11.34 -15.44
N LEU A 120 -8.22 -10.79 -14.59
CA LEU A 120 -8.58 -10.37 -13.23
C LEU A 120 -9.46 -9.13 -13.22
N GLN A 121 -9.38 -8.26 -14.22
CA GLN A 121 -10.14 -7.01 -14.28
C GLN A 121 -11.66 -7.24 -14.48
N LYS A 122 -12.08 -8.34 -15.11
CA LYS A 122 -13.49 -8.60 -15.43
C LYS A 122 -14.45 -8.49 -14.24
N PRO A 123 -14.17 -9.12 -13.07
CA PRO A 123 -15.02 -8.99 -11.89
C PRO A 123 -15.09 -7.57 -11.32
N PHE A 124 -14.10 -6.72 -11.64
CA PHE A 124 -14.02 -5.34 -11.16
C PHE A 124 -14.61 -4.31 -12.12
N MET A 125 -15.24 -4.77 -13.22
CA MET A 125 -15.98 -3.86 -14.10
C MET A 125 -17.16 -3.24 -13.35
N ARG A 126 -17.47 -1.99 -13.67
CA ARG A 126 -18.50 -1.20 -12.97
C ARG A 126 -19.86 -1.90 -12.84
N SER A 127 -20.27 -2.64 -13.88
CA SER A 127 -21.49 -3.45 -13.87
C SER A 127 -21.45 -4.56 -12.84
N GLU A 128 -20.33 -5.28 -12.75
CA GLU A 128 -20.16 -6.40 -11.82
C GLU A 128 -20.01 -5.91 -10.38
N ILE A 129 -19.24 -4.84 -10.16
CA ILE A 129 -19.12 -4.22 -8.84
C ILE A 129 -20.48 -3.76 -8.30
N ARG A 130 -21.35 -3.16 -9.16
CA ARG A 130 -22.69 -2.76 -8.71
C ARG A 130 -23.52 -3.93 -8.18
N LYS A 131 -23.44 -5.10 -8.83
CA LYS A 131 -24.12 -6.31 -8.35
C LYS A 131 -23.55 -6.76 -7.02
N LEU A 132 -22.22 -6.80 -6.90
CA LEU A 132 -21.53 -7.19 -5.67
C LEU A 132 -21.83 -6.24 -4.50
N VAL A 133 -21.98 -4.94 -4.75
CA VAL A 133 -22.32 -3.97 -3.70
C VAL A 133 -23.62 -4.34 -2.99
N GLU A 134 -24.67 -4.66 -3.72
CA GLU A 134 -25.97 -4.93 -3.12
C GLU A 134 -26.07 -6.35 -2.54
N THR A 135 -25.42 -7.33 -3.17
CA THR A 135 -25.58 -8.75 -2.78
C THR A 135 -24.58 -9.21 -1.72
N MET A 136 -23.42 -8.56 -1.63
CA MET A 136 -22.33 -9.03 -0.76
C MET A 136 -21.69 -7.89 0.05
N ILE A 137 -21.24 -6.82 -0.61
CA ILE A 137 -20.42 -5.80 0.06
C ILE A 137 -21.21 -5.06 1.12
N ARG A 138 -22.42 -4.59 0.77
CA ARG A 138 -23.30 -3.84 1.69
C ARG A 138 -23.75 -4.70 2.89
N PRO A 139 -24.28 -5.93 2.71
CA PRO A 139 -24.61 -6.78 3.84
C PRO A 139 -23.41 -7.03 4.76
N VAL A 140 -22.28 -7.44 4.22
CA VAL A 140 -21.08 -7.68 5.03
C VAL A 140 -20.64 -6.40 5.77
N ALA A 141 -20.56 -5.26 5.07
CA ALA A 141 -20.13 -4.01 5.68
C ALA A 141 -21.09 -3.55 6.80
N VAL A 142 -22.41 -3.69 6.60
CA VAL A 142 -23.41 -3.26 7.59
C VAL A 142 -23.51 -4.27 8.73
N ASP A 143 -23.81 -5.53 8.42
CA ASP A 143 -24.17 -6.53 9.42
C ASP A 143 -22.95 -6.97 10.24
N GLU A 144 -21.78 -7.15 9.58
CA GLU A 144 -20.59 -7.67 10.24
C GLU A 144 -19.73 -6.58 10.89
N PHE A 145 -19.74 -5.37 10.37
CA PHE A 145 -18.86 -4.31 10.86
C PHE A 145 -19.64 -3.15 11.50
N ILE A 146 -20.53 -2.46 10.76
CA ILE A 146 -21.17 -1.24 11.25
C ILE A 146 -22.10 -1.54 12.41
N ASP A 147 -22.91 -2.58 12.35
CA ASP A 147 -23.88 -2.91 13.40
C ASP A 147 -23.21 -3.31 14.72
N ARG A 148 -22.02 -3.92 14.66
CA ARG A 148 -21.22 -4.18 15.86
C ARG A 148 -20.66 -2.91 16.51
N LEU A 149 -20.42 -1.86 15.75
CA LEU A 149 -19.86 -0.60 16.24
C LEU A 149 -20.94 0.35 16.76
N ARG A 150 -22.18 0.24 16.29
CA ARG A 150 -23.32 1.11 16.68
C ARG A 150 -23.52 1.27 18.18
N PRO A 151 -23.47 0.17 18.99
CA PRO A 151 -23.66 0.29 20.44
C PRO A 151 -22.61 1.18 21.13
N ASN A 152 -21.42 1.27 20.56
CA ASN A 152 -20.31 2.03 21.14
C ASN A 152 -20.36 3.54 20.78
N GLY A 153 -21.13 3.93 19.77
CA GLY A 153 -21.29 5.31 19.31
C GLY A 153 -20.01 5.94 18.73
N LYS A 154 -18.89 5.21 18.75
CA LYS A 154 -17.58 5.61 18.20
C LYS A 154 -16.77 4.37 17.84
N ALA A 155 -15.93 4.48 16.82
CA ALA A 155 -14.98 3.46 16.42
C ALA A 155 -13.69 4.11 15.93
N ASP A 156 -12.58 3.39 16.07
CA ASP A 156 -11.34 3.64 15.36
C ASP A 156 -11.33 2.72 14.13
N LEU A 157 -11.22 3.30 12.92
CA LEU A 157 -11.34 2.62 11.63
C LEU A 157 -10.01 2.62 10.90
#